data_978c7e4e8835cbdf721edb032eb1c751
#
_entry.id   978c7e4e8835cbdf721edb032eb1c751
#
_cell.length_a   1.000
_cell.length_b   1.000
_cell.length_c   1.000
_cell.angle_alpha   90.00
_cell.angle_beta   90.00
_cell.angle_gamma   90.00
#
_symmetry.space_group_name_H-M   'P 1'
#
loop_
_entity.id
_entity.type
_entity.pdbx_description
1 polymer ?
#
loop_
_entity_poly.entity_id
_entity_poly.type
_entity_poly.pdbx_seq_one_letter_code
_entity_poly.pdbx_strand_id
1 'polypeptide(L)'
;MVVNMTKDKFYKIVLYLKDLINGTKFEGKTYVVGGAVRDLYMDKEIKDIDIVVELPSGGIEFANWMEENGHTHGNVVTYPTYGTAMFHLKEYPEVEIECVQTRKEQYKDKNSRNPETEYGTLYEDAMRRDLSINSLFLNISTNQIVDCCGGLNDIKNHVIRVTSTPEIVYEEDGLRILRCVRFFSRFHAENKDWHIDENTLKGMRDKVDRLSIITKERIADELNKMLMCDDPVCAMRLLVDIGAMRYVIPELCNLVGLEQNKYHSDDAWGHTLNVLNLVAKRPFYGAAELEVRMAALLHDIGKPHVKSVDDKGRVHFYGHELAGADIVEIILRRLKYSNDFINEVKFLVENHMRTKQWGDTCEHMKDKTLRKLQYQCGYARFFELLTLIDADNKSHAIDHCLPNQVYMINKFTNRMVDDNTDMFDYKLPINGDDVMFIKGIKPGRDVKDCLEYAMKLAYNNPKITKTELLKHIKGYDILPSLK
;
A
#
# COMPACT_ATOMS: atom_id res chain seq x y z
N MET A 1 -3.69 -4.30 -16.90
CA MET A 1 -2.21 -4.12 -16.83
C MET A 1 -1.94 -2.67 -17.23
N VAL A 2 -1.38 -1.83 -16.34
CA VAL A 2 -1.01 -0.46 -16.73
C VAL A 2 0.13 -0.56 -17.74
N VAL A 3 -0.08 -0.07 -18.96
CA VAL A 3 0.92 -0.10 -20.03
C VAL A 3 1.74 1.17 -19.94
N ASN A 4 2.95 1.09 -19.40
CA ASN A 4 3.88 2.21 -19.46
C ASN A 4 4.18 2.57 -20.92
N MET A 5 3.99 3.82 -21.27
CA MET A 5 4.07 4.33 -22.63
C MET A 5 5.27 5.24 -22.79
N THR A 6 6.07 5.00 -23.85
CA THR A 6 7.16 5.89 -24.22
C THR A 6 6.63 7.20 -24.80
N LYS A 7 7.43 8.26 -24.71
CA LYS A 7 7.14 9.57 -25.29
C LYS A 7 6.80 9.50 -26.79
N ASP A 8 7.56 8.68 -27.54
CA ASP A 8 7.32 8.49 -28.98
C ASP A 8 5.95 7.85 -29.26
N LYS A 9 5.56 6.86 -28.47
CA LYS A 9 4.24 6.21 -28.60
C LYS A 9 3.13 7.20 -28.25
N PHE A 10 3.30 7.98 -27.19
CA PHE A 10 2.34 9.01 -26.79
C PHE A 10 2.13 10.03 -27.95
N TYR A 11 3.20 10.57 -28.53
CA TYR A 11 3.06 11.49 -29.65
C TYR A 11 2.41 10.87 -30.89
N LYS A 12 2.65 9.60 -31.19
CA LYS A 12 1.95 8.88 -32.26
C LYS A 12 0.44 8.82 -32.02
N ILE A 13 0.03 8.57 -30.78
CA ILE A 13 -1.38 8.55 -30.39
C ILE A 13 -1.98 9.96 -30.49
N VAL A 14 -1.30 10.98 -30.00
CA VAL A 14 -1.77 12.37 -30.09
C VAL A 14 -1.91 12.80 -31.57
N LEU A 15 -0.97 12.45 -32.45
CA LEU A 15 -1.07 12.73 -33.88
C LEU A 15 -2.22 11.97 -34.53
N TYR A 16 -2.40 10.71 -34.20
CA TYR A 16 -3.54 9.92 -34.68
C TYR A 16 -4.88 10.56 -34.26
N LEU A 17 -5.03 10.94 -33.00
CA LEU A 17 -6.23 11.64 -32.51
C LEU A 17 -6.41 13.01 -33.20
N LYS A 18 -5.34 13.76 -33.42
CA LYS A 18 -5.37 15.03 -34.14
C LYS A 18 -5.94 14.84 -35.56
N ASP A 19 -5.46 13.85 -36.31
CA ASP A 19 -5.93 13.59 -37.66
C ASP A 19 -7.42 13.21 -37.69
N LEU A 20 -7.88 12.46 -36.69
CA LEU A 20 -9.29 12.07 -36.58
C LEU A 20 -10.21 13.25 -36.31
N ILE A 21 -9.82 14.17 -35.40
CA ILE A 21 -10.69 15.29 -34.97
C ILE A 21 -10.64 16.51 -35.94
N ASN A 22 -9.72 16.50 -36.89
CA ASN A 22 -9.54 17.61 -37.83
C ASN A 22 -10.81 17.85 -38.65
N GLY A 23 -11.29 19.09 -38.71
CA GLY A 23 -12.54 19.47 -39.39
C GLY A 23 -13.82 19.09 -38.63
N THR A 24 -13.74 18.50 -37.45
CA THR A 24 -14.90 18.17 -36.61
C THR A 24 -15.17 19.23 -35.55
N LYS A 25 -16.31 19.15 -34.85
CA LYS A 25 -16.60 20.03 -33.70
C LYS A 25 -15.63 19.90 -32.53
N PHE A 26 -14.81 18.85 -32.50
CA PHE A 26 -13.84 18.54 -31.47
C PHE A 26 -12.47 19.19 -31.71
N GLU A 27 -12.24 19.68 -32.93
CA GLU A 27 -11.00 20.39 -33.28
C GLU A 27 -10.82 21.63 -32.40
N GLY A 28 -9.62 21.76 -31.82
CA GLY A 28 -9.26 22.87 -30.92
C GLY A 28 -9.93 22.81 -29.54
N LYS A 29 -10.84 21.85 -29.29
CA LYS A 29 -11.61 21.70 -28.03
C LYS A 29 -11.23 20.45 -27.23
N THR A 30 -10.29 19.64 -27.71
CA THR A 30 -9.91 18.37 -27.10
C THR A 30 -8.47 18.45 -26.60
N TYR A 31 -8.26 18.04 -25.35
CA TYR A 31 -6.98 18.16 -24.66
C TYR A 31 -6.65 16.87 -23.93
N VAL A 32 -5.38 16.42 -24.00
CA VAL A 32 -4.86 15.48 -23.00
C VAL A 32 -4.58 16.26 -21.72
N VAL A 33 -4.81 15.68 -20.54
CA VAL A 33 -4.77 16.42 -19.28
C VAL A 33 -4.04 15.65 -18.15
N GLY A 34 -3.62 16.39 -17.15
CA GLY A 34 -3.19 15.85 -15.87
C GLY A 34 -1.82 15.17 -15.89
N GLY A 35 -1.76 13.97 -15.29
CA GLY A 35 -0.52 13.21 -15.11
C GLY A 35 0.26 12.97 -16.39
N ALA A 36 -0.43 12.68 -17.49
CA ALA A 36 0.20 12.44 -18.79
C ALA A 36 0.99 13.65 -19.29
N VAL A 37 0.42 14.86 -19.22
CA VAL A 37 1.08 16.09 -19.68
C VAL A 37 2.25 16.47 -18.78
N ARG A 38 2.08 16.33 -17.45
CA ARG A 38 3.18 16.53 -16.50
C ARG A 38 4.34 15.58 -16.76
N ASP A 39 4.05 14.27 -16.86
CA ASP A 39 5.07 13.23 -17.03
C ASP A 39 5.76 13.36 -18.41
N LEU A 40 5.00 13.76 -19.47
CA LEU A 40 5.56 14.14 -20.77
C LEU A 40 6.56 15.29 -20.67
N TYR A 41 6.18 16.37 -19.94
CA TYR A 41 7.05 17.55 -19.77
C TYR A 41 8.30 17.23 -18.95
N MET A 42 8.17 16.33 -17.97
CA MET A 42 9.27 15.84 -17.13
C MET A 42 10.13 14.75 -17.79
N ASP A 43 9.86 14.40 -19.05
CA ASP A 43 10.53 13.32 -19.79
C ASP A 43 10.44 11.94 -19.10
N LYS A 44 9.28 11.65 -18.52
CA LYS A 44 8.96 10.38 -17.83
C LYS A 44 8.05 9.50 -18.66
N GLU A 45 7.98 8.21 -18.28
CA GLU A 45 7.00 7.27 -18.83
C GLU A 45 5.58 7.71 -18.48
N ILE A 46 4.69 7.64 -19.48
CA ILE A 46 3.28 8.00 -19.36
C ILE A 46 2.48 6.73 -19.11
N LYS A 47 1.58 6.75 -18.12
CA LYS A 47 0.81 5.56 -17.73
C LYS A 47 -0.57 5.53 -18.36
N ASP A 48 -1.31 6.64 -18.29
CA ASP A 48 -2.71 6.74 -18.68
C ASP A 48 -2.89 7.98 -19.55
N ILE A 49 -3.90 7.98 -20.42
CA ILE A 49 -4.27 9.14 -21.24
C ILE A 49 -5.69 9.57 -20.89
N ASP A 50 -5.79 10.66 -20.13
CA ASP A 50 -7.05 11.31 -19.82
C ASP A 50 -7.30 12.43 -20.82
N ILE A 51 -8.49 12.46 -21.41
CA ILE A 51 -8.92 13.49 -22.34
C ILE A 51 -10.02 14.34 -21.71
N VAL A 52 -9.87 15.64 -21.80
CA VAL A 52 -10.92 16.58 -21.49
C VAL A 52 -11.39 17.28 -22.76
N VAL A 53 -12.71 17.42 -22.89
CA VAL A 53 -13.34 18.07 -24.07
C VAL A 53 -14.10 19.30 -23.60
N GLU A 54 -13.72 20.48 -24.13
CA GLU A 54 -14.31 21.77 -23.79
C GLU A 54 -15.60 22.03 -24.58
N LEU A 55 -16.57 21.14 -24.33
CA LEU A 55 -17.93 21.18 -24.88
C LEU A 55 -18.91 20.62 -23.83
N PRO A 56 -20.17 21.09 -23.81
CA PRO A 56 -21.22 20.47 -22.99
C PRO A 56 -21.35 18.98 -23.34
N SER A 57 -21.38 18.11 -22.33
CA SER A 57 -21.35 16.64 -22.50
C SER A 57 -20.19 16.11 -23.36
N GLY A 58 -19.15 16.95 -23.54
CA GLY A 58 -18.11 16.73 -24.54
C GLY A 58 -17.36 15.41 -24.42
N GLY A 59 -17.11 14.90 -23.19
CA GLY A 59 -16.45 13.61 -23.00
C GLY A 59 -17.26 12.43 -23.55
N ILE A 60 -18.56 12.37 -23.21
CA ILE A 60 -19.47 11.32 -23.69
C ILE A 60 -19.72 11.45 -25.21
N GLU A 61 -19.93 12.70 -25.67
CA GLU A 61 -20.14 12.94 -27.09
C GLU A 61 -18.93 12.56 -27.95
N PHE A 62 -17.72 12.85 -27.45
CA PHE A 62 -16.48 12.48 -28.12
C PHE A 62 -16.32 10.95 -28.18
N ALA A 63 -16.54 10.26 -27.07
CA ALA A 63 -16.43 8.80 -27.04
C ALA A 63 -17.43 8.11 -27.94
N ASN A 64 -18.70 8.57 -27.95
CA ASN A 64 -19.73 8.04 -28.87
C ASN A 64 -19.36 8.33 -30.33
N TRP A 65 -18.87 9.51 -30.65
CA TRP A 65 -18.43 9.84 -32.00
C TRP A 65 -17.26 8.96 -32.44
N MET A 66 -16.32 8.64 -31.57
CA MET A 66 -15.22 7.70 -31.84
C MET A 66 -15.76 6.28 -32.17
N GLU A 67 -16.76 5.80 -31.43
CA GLU A 67 -17.40 4.50 -31.67
C GLU A 67 -18.18 4.47 -32.99
N GLU A 68 -19.04 5.46 -33.22
CA GLU A 68 -19.87 5.59 -34.44
C GLU A 68 -19.05 5.65 -35.73
N ASN A 69 -17.83 6.21 -35.66
CA ASN A 69 -16.89 6.29 -36.77
C ASN A 69 -15.90 5.11 -36.82
N GLY A 70 -16.06 4.12 -35.94
CA GLY A 70 -15.28 2.88 -35.96
C GLY A 70 -13.83 3.04 -35.55
N HIS A 71 -13.53 4.01 -34.66
CA HIS A 71 -12.19 4.31 -34.11
C HIS A 71 -11.93 3.65 -32.76
N THR A 72 -12.91 2.91 -32.22
CA THR A 72 -12.76 2.18 -30.95
C THR A 72 -12.52 0.70 -31.16
N HIS A 73 -11.84 0.09 -30.18
CA HIS A 73 -11.73 -1.37 -30.04
C HIS A 73 -12.67 -1.81 -28.90
N GLY A 74 -13.72 -2.55 -29.24
CA GLY A 74 -14.80 -2.88 -28.31
C GLY A 74 -15.79 -1.71 -28.12
N ASN A 75 -16.65 -1.84 -27.12
CA ASN A 75 -17.72 -0.89 -26.85
C ASN A 75 -17.24 0.27 -25.97
N VAL A 76 -17.83 1.45 -26.16
CA VAL A 76 -17.69 2.58 -25.24
C VAL A 76 -18.47 2.31 -23.95
N VAL A 77 -17.87 2.58 -22.82
CA VAL A 77 -18.52 2.55 -21.49
C VAL A 77 -18.77 3.98 -21.05
N THR A 78 -20.02 4.32 -20.81
CA THR A 78 -20.40 5.68 -20.36
C THR A 78 -20.87 5.68 -18.91
N TYR A 79 -20.53 6.74 -18.19
CA TYR A 79 -20.97 7.02 -16.82
C TYR A 79 -21.69 8.38 -16.78
N PRO A 80 -22.96 8.44 -17.19
CA PRO A 80 -23.69 9.72 -17.40
C PRO A 80 -23.74 10.60 -16.15
N THR A 81 -23.88 9.99 -14.97
CA THR A 81 -23.90 10.71 -13.68
C THR A 81 -22.61 11.51 -13.43
N TYR A 82 -21.48 11.04 -13.96
CA TYR A 82 -20.17 11.67 -13.79
C TYR A 82 -19.70 12.43 -15.02
N GLY A 83 -20.46 12.37 -16.13
CA GLY A 83 -20.07 12.96 -17.42
C GLY A 83 -18.80 12.33 -18.01
N THR A 84 -18.52 11.07 -17.67
CA THR A 84 -17.30 10.33 -18.06
C THR A 84 -17.64 9.24 -19.06
N ALA A 85 -16.73 8.99 -20.02
CA ALA A 85 -16.77 7.84 -20.91
C ALA A 85 -15.36 7.22 -21.02
N MET A 86 -15.31 5.91 -21.29
CA MET A 86 -14.06 5.16 -21.43
C MET A 86 -14.13 4.30 -22.67
N PHE A 87 -13.03 4.20 -23.42
CA PHE A 87 -12.89 3.31 -24.57
C PHE A 87 -11.44 2.97 -24.85
N HIS A 88 -11.20 1.91 -25.62
CA HIS A 88 -9.91 1.57 -26.16
C HIS A 88 -9.77 2.06 -27.60
N LEU A 89 -8.60 2.54 -27.99
CA LEU A 89 -8.33 2.96 -29.36
C LEU A 89 -8.21 1.74 -30.27
N LYS A 90 -8.77 1.82 -31.50
CA LYS A 90 -8.70 0.71 -32.46
C LYS A 90 -7.27 0.42 -32.89
N GLU A 91 -6.49 1.46 -33.20
CA GLU A 91 -5.09 1.33 -33.65
C GLU A 91 -4.12 1.03 -32.48
N TYR A 92 -4.56 1.22 -31.23
CA TYR A 92 -3.80 0.97 -30.00
C TYR A 92 -4.71 0.29 -28.97
N PRO A 93 -5.10 -0.98 -29.16
CA PRO A 93 -6.10 -1.66 -28.32
C PRO A 93 -5.71 -1.79 -26.84
N GLU A 94 -4.41 -1.69 -26.55
CA GLU A 94 -3.88 -1.71 -25.20
C GLU A 94 -3.98 -0.35 -24.49
N VAL A 95 -4.36 0.73 -25.19
CA VAL A 95 -4.49 2.08 -24.64
C VAL A 95 -5.96 2.36 -24.36
N GLU A 96 -6.28 2.49 -23.08
CA GLU A 96 -7.57 2.98 -22.62
C GLU A 96 -7.55 4.49 -22.53
N ILE A 97 -8.60 5.13 -23.03
CA ILE A 97 -8.82 6.56 -22.98
C ILE A 97 -10.01 6.84 -22.04
N GLU A 98 -9.79 7.61 -21.00
CA GLU A 98 -10.87 8.20 -20.21
C GLU A 98 -11.17 9.60 -20.73
N CYS A 99 -12.45 9.86 -21.04
CA CYS A 99 -12.92 11.13 -21.57
C CYS A 99 -13.90 11.80 -20.62
N VAL A 100 -13.66 13.07 -20.33
CA VAL A 100 -14.55 13.90 -19.51
C VAL A 100 -14.82 15.25 -20.20
N GLN A 101 -15.89 15.94 -19.80
CA GLN A 101 -16.06 17.34 -20.18
C GLN A 101 -15.28 18.26 -19.25
N THR A 102 -14.91 19.46 -19.71
CA THR A 102 -14.50 20.53 -18.79
C THR A 102 -15.66 20.88 -17.87
N ARG A 103 -15.37 21.06 -16.59
CA ARG A 103 -16.43 21.32 -15.61
C ARG A 103 -16.01 22.34 -14.57
N LYS A 104 -16.99 23.07 -14.06
CA LYS A 104 -16.92 23.80 -12.80
C LYS A 104 -17.67 23.03 -11.73
N GLU A 105 -17.25 23.18 -10.49
CA GLU A 105 -17.84 22.53 -9.34
C GLU A 105 -18.45 23.60 -8.42
N GLN A 106 -19.68 23.37 -7.93
CA GLN A 106 -20.34 24.21 -6.95
C GLN A 106 -20.75 23.36 -5.76
N TYR A 107 -20.31 23.75 -4.58
CA TYR A 107 -20.68 23.10 -3.32
C TYR A 107 -21.78 23.86 -2.66
N LYS A 108 -23.03 23.36 -2.71
CA LYS A 108 -24.20 23.99 -2.04
C LYS A 108 -24.16 23.91 -0.53
N ASP A 109 -23.48 22.86 0.01
CA ASP A 109 -23.29 22.64 1.44
C ASP A 109 -21.79 22.38 1.69
N LYS A 110 -21.22 23.11 2.66
CA LYS A 110 -19.83 22.93 3.10
C LYS A 110 -19.49 21.51 3.59
N ASN A 111 -20.51 20.76 4.00
CA ASN A 111 -20.39 19.37 4.42
C ASN A 111 -20.75 18.37 3.32
N SER A 112 -21.18 18.84 2.14
CA SER A 112 -21.47 17.95 1.02
C SER A 112 -20.18 17.40 0.41
N ARG A 113 -20.18 16.10 0.15
CA ARG A 113 -19.07 15.40 -0.50
C ARG A 113 -19.18 15.40 -2.02
N ASN A 114 -20.35 15.71 -2.54
CA ASN A 114 -20.66 15.68 -3.96
C ASN A 114 -20.97 17.10 -4.42
N PRO A 115 -20.07 17.74 -5.18
CA PRO A 115 -20.37 19.00 -5.82
C PRO A 115 -21.44 18.81 -6.90
N GLU A 116 -22.24 19.83 -7.14
CA GLU A 116 -22.97 19.92 -8.39
C GLU A 116 -21.96 20.30 -9.48
N THR A 117 -21.91 19.48 -10.52
CA THR A 117 -20.99 19.69 -11.64
C THR A 117 -21.76 20.26 -12.83
N GLU A 118 -21.27 21.36 -13.37
CA GLU A 118 -21.78 21.97 -14.59
C GLU A 118 -20.65 22.05 -15.61
N TYR A 119 -21.03 22.22 -16.88
CA TYR A 119 -20.07 22.58 -17.93
C TYR A 119 -19.33 23.86 -17.54
N GLY A 120 -18.03 23.88 -17.71
CA GLY A 120 -17.15 25.00 -17.42
C GLY A 120 -16.11 25.20 -18.52
N THR A 121 -15.44 26.34 -18.49
CA THR A 121 -14.29 26.63 -19.35
C THR A 121 -13.06 25.79 -18.94
N LEU A 122 -12.06 25.71 -19.82
CA LEU A 122 -10.77 25.07 -19.52
C LEU A 122 -10.11 25.69 -18.28
N TYR A 123 -10.22 27.01 -18.10
CA TYR A 123 -9.69 27.72 -16.92
C TYR A 123 -10.39 27.29 -15.64
N GLU A 124 -11.73 27.21 -15.63
CA GLU A 124 -12.49 26.76 -14.45
C GLU A 124 -12.16 25.30 -14.10
N ASP A 125 -11.97 24.44 -15.13
CA ASP A 125 -11.55 23.06 -14.91
C ASP A 125 -10.13 22.97 -14.33
N ALA A 126 -9.21 23.83 -14.77
CA ALA A 126 -7.85 23.90 -14.21
C ALA A 126 -7.86 24.30 -12.73
N MET A 127 -8.62 25.35 -12.40
CA MET A 127 -8.65 25.93 -11.04
C MET A 127 -9.27 25.03 -9.99
N ARG A 128 -10.19 24.12 -10.37
CA ARG A 128 -10.80 23.14 -9.44
C ARG A 128 -9.93 21.91 -9.17
N ARG A 129 -8.81 21.72 -9.86
CA ARG A 129 -7.92 20.57 -9.65
C ARG A 129 -7.12 20.70 -8.36
N ASP A 130 -6.37 19.65 -8.02
CA ASP A 130 -5.61 19.57 -6.77
C ASP A 130 -4.31 20.43 -6.80
N LEU A 131 -3.44 20.18 -7.79
CA LEU A 131 -2.11 20.75 -7.86
C LEU A 131 -1.85 21.39 -9.24
N SER A 132 -1.12 22.50 -9.27
CA SER A 132 -0.72 23.20 -10.50
C SER A 132 -0.04 22.27 -11.51
N ILE A 133 0.86 21.40 -11.02
CA ILE A 133 1.59 20.43 -11.86
C ILE A 133 0.70 19.35 -12.48
N ASN A 134 -0.51 19.13 -11.97
CA ASN A 134 -1.52 18.21 -12.49
C ASN A 134 -2.61 18.93 -13.31
N SER A 135 -2.51 20.24 -13.47
CA SER A 135 -3.48 21.10 -14.16
C SER A 135 -2.94 21.61 -15.48
N LEU A 136 -2.15 20.78 -16.15
CA LEU A 136 -1.61 21.04 -17.48
C LEU A 136 -2.46 20.35 -18.55
N PHE A 137 -2.69 21.02 -19.67
CA PHE A 137 -3.51 20.56 -20.77
C PHE A 137 -2.71 20.59 -22.07
N LEU A 138 -2.62 19.49 -22.79
CA LEU A 138 -2.03 19.45 -24.13
C LEU A 138 -3.14 19.49 -25.16
N ASN A 139 -3.26 20.60 -25.89
CA ASN A 139 -4.21 20.73 -27.00
C ASN A 139 -3.83 19.75 -28.13
N ILE A 140 -4.72 18.80 -28.45
CA ILE A 140 -4.46 17.75 -29.44
C ILE A 140 -4.28 18.35 -30.84
N SER A 141 -5.04 19.39 -31.19
CA SER A 141 -4.98 20.02 -32.54
C SER A 141 -3.70 20.82 -32.77
N THR A 142 -3.24 21.55 -31.76
CA THR A 142 -2.06 22.45 -31.91
C THR A 142 -0.77 21.87 -31.36
N ASN A 143 -0.87 20.80 -30.57
CA ASN A 143 0.25 20.21 -29.81
C ASN A 143 0.94 21.20 -28.85
N GLN A 144 0.20 22.18 -28.35
CA GLN A 144 0.69 23.16 -27.39
C GLN A 144 0.14 22.87 -25.99
N ILE A 145 0.99 23.06 -24.98
CA ILE A 145 0.57 22.96 -23.58
C ILE A 145 -0.08 24.28 -23.16
N VAL A 146 -1.30 24.16 -22.63
CA VAL A 146 -2.04 25.26 -21.97
C VAL A 146 -1.83 25.09 -20.47
N ASP A 147 -1.28 26.12 -19.83
CA ASP A 147 -1.00 26.19 -18.40
C ASP A 147 -1.75 27.36 -17.78
N CYS A 148 -2.83 27.06 -17.06
CA CYS A 148 -3.68 28.06 -16.41
C CYS A 148 -3.24 28.40 -14.98
N CYS A 149 -2.40 27.55 -14.36
CA CYS A 149 -2.10 27.62 -12.93
C CYS A 149 -0.61 27.81 -12.62
N GLY A 150 0.25 27.96 -13.65
CA GLY A 150 1.70 28.09 -13.49
C GLY A 150 2.43 26.78 -13.22
N GLY A 151 1.83 25.64 -13.57
CA GLY A 151 2.34 24.30 -13.32
C GLY A 151 3.66 24.02 -14.00
N LEU A 152 3.92 24.55 -15.21
CA LEU A 152 5.21 24.42 -15.89
C LEU A 152 6.35 25.10 -15.12
N ASN A 153 6.07 26.29 -14.56
CA ASN A 153 7.02 26.98 -13.72
C ASN A 153 7.25 26.25 -12.39
N ASP A 154 6.20 25.71 -11.80
CA ASP A 154 6.31 24.91 -10.56
C ASP A 154 7.11 23.64 -10.79
N ILE A 155 6.94 22.91 -11.91
CA ILE A 155 7.77 21.76 -12.27
C ILE A 155 9.24 22.19 -12.40
N LYS A 156 9.53 23.27 -13.13
CA LYS A 156 10.89 23.78 -13.32
C LYS A 156 11.59 24.14 -12.02
N ASN A 157 10.83 24.68 -11.04
CA ASN A 157 11.36 25.11 -9.74
C ASN A 157 11.18 24.04 -8.65
N HIS A 158 10.70 22.83 -8.99
CA HIS A 158 10.45 21.73 -8.06
C HIS A 158 9.47 22.09 -6.92
N VAL A 159 8.37 22.78 -7.24
CA VAL A 159 7.38 23.25 -6.28
C VAL A 159 6.10 22.40 -6.36
N ILE A 160 5.59 21.96 -5.22
CA ILE A 160 4.25 21.42 -5.08
C ILE A 160 3.34 22.53 -4.57
N ARG A 161 2.39 22.95 -5.41
CA ARG A 161 1.47 24.06 -5.15
C ARG A 161 0.06 23.67 -5.57
N VAL A 162 -0.93 24.10 -4.80
CA VAL A 162 -2.35 23.98 -5.21
C VAL A 162 -2.68 24.97 -6.34
N THR A 163 -3.75 24.67 -7.08
CA THR A 163 -4.16 25.42 -8.28
C THR A 163 -4.70 26.81 -7.99
N SER A 164 -5.24 27.01 -6.79
CA SER A 164 -5.80 28.29 -6.33
C SER A 164 -5.48 28.52 -4.84
N THR A 165 -6.28 29.31 -4.12
CA THR A 165 -6.06 29.52 -2.68
C THR A 165 -6.24 28.20 -1.92
N PRO A 166 -5.31 27.82 -1.04
CA PRO A 166 -5.37 26.58 -0.29
C PRO A 166 -6.67 26.39 0.50
N GLU A 167 -7.22 27.49 1.03
CA GLU A 167 -8.47 27.48 1.79
C GLU A 167 -9.64 26.99 0.93
N ILE A 168 -9.71 27.40 -0.34
CA ILE A 168 -10.76 26.96 -1.27
C ILE A 168 -10.50 25.50 -1.66
N VAL A 169 -9.29 25.18 -2.12
CA VAL A 169 -8.93 23.85 -2.62
C VAL A 169 -9.18 22.74 -1.60
N TYR A 170 -8.83 22.98 -0.33
CA TYR A 170 -8.99 21.98 0.74
C TYR A 170 -10.38 22.01 1.37
N GLU A 171 -11.09 23.15 1.31
CA GLU A 171 -12.49 23.20 1.74
C GLU A 171 -13.39 22.39 0.79
N GLU A 172 -13.13 22.44 -0.50
CA GLU A 172 -13.84 21.67 -1.52
C GLU A 172 -13.64 20.15 -1.36
N ASP A 173 -12.40 19.70 -1.25
CA ASP A 173 -12.09 18.27 -1.03
C ASP A 173 -10.86 18.10 -0.13
N GLY A 174 -11.09 17.75 1.13
CA GLY A 174 -10.01 17.51 2.11
C GLY A 174 -9.04 16.38 1.68
N LEU A 175 -9.44 15.44 0.79
CA LEU A 175 -8.53 14.42 0.28
C LEU A 175 -7.35 15.02 -0.48
N ARG A 176 -7.50 16.22 -1.05
CA ARG A 176 -6.41 16.91 -1.75
C ARG A 176 -5.20 17.16 -0.84
N ILE A 177 -5.39 17.21 0.50
CA ILE A 177 -4.30 17.26 1.48
C ILE A 177 -3.46 15.98 1.38
N LEU A 178 -4.08 14.80 1.42
CA LEU A 178 -3.37 13.52 1.29
C LEU A 178 -2.72 13.36 -0.08
N ARG A 179 -3.39 13.82 -1.14
CA ARG A 179 -2.83 13.82 -2.50
C ARG A 179 -1.60 14.72 -2.58
N CYS A 180 -1.61 15.90 -1.95
CA CYS A 180 -0.45 16.79 -1.87
C CYS A 180 0.74 16.08 -1.17
N VAL A 181 0.51 15.43 -0.02
CA VAL A 181 1.52 14.61 0.68
C VAL A 181 2.09 13.52 -0.24
N ARG A 182 1.23 12.80 -0.96
CA ARG A 182 1.64 11.72 -1.85
C ARG A 182 2.49 12.22 -3.02
N PHE A 183 2.07 13.27 -3.69
CA PHE A 183 2.83 13.83 -4.81
C PHE A 183 4.16 14.41 -4.35
N PHE A 184 4.18 15.12 -3.23
CA PHE A 184 5.42 15.61 -2.63
C PHE A 184 6.38 14.44 -2.34
N SER A 185 5.92 13.41 -1.62
CA SER A 185 6.76 12.24 -1.29
C SER A 185 7.31 11.55 -2.55
N ARG A 186 6.47 11.36 -3.58
CA ARG A 186 6.88 10.75 -4.85
C ARG A 186 8.01 11.55 -5.52
N PHE A 187 7.82 12.86 -5.68
CA PHE A 187 8.81 13.68 -6.39
C PHE A 187 10.06 13.94 -5.56
N HIS A 188 9.91 14.14 -4.26
CA HIS A 188 11.03 14.30 -3.34
C HIS A 188 11.91 13.04 -3.23
N ALA A 189 11.36 11.86 -3.45
CA ALA A 189 12.13 10.62 -3.54
C ALA A 189 13.11 10.64 -4.73
N GLU A 190 12.65 11.16 -5.87
CA GLU A 190 13.43 11.26 -7.09
C GLU A 190 14.44 12.42 -7.09
N ASN A 191 14.02 13.58 -6.56
CA ASN A 191 14.87 14.77 -6.44
C ASN A 191 14.54 15.52 -5.13
N LYS A 192 15.54 15.68 -4.28
CA LYS A 192 15.42 16.31 -2.95
C LYS A 192 15.17 17.83 -2.98
N ASP A 193 15.27 18.47 -4.16
CA ASP A 193 14.96 19.89 -4.33
C ASP A 193 13.44 20.17 -4.32
N TRP A 194 12.61 19.14 -4.55
CA TRP A 194 11.16 19.31 -4.46
C TRP A 194 10.73 19.72 -3.05
N HIS A 195 9.91 20.77 -2.98
CA HIS A 195 9.35 21.31 -1.75
C HIS A 195 7.90 21.73 -1.94
N ILE A 196 7.19 21.85 -0.84
CA ILE A 196 5.81 22.35 -0.84
C ILE A 196 5.85 23.86 -0.66
N ASP A 197 5.07 24.59 -1.47
CA ASP A 197 4.84 26.03 -1.31
C ASP A 197 4.36 26.37 0.11
N GLU A 198 4.89 27.43 0.70
CA GLU A 198 4.60 27.79 2.10
C GLU A 198 3.10 28.02 2.37
N ASN A 199 2.39 28.70 1.47
CA ASN A 199 0.95 28.93 1.62
C ASN A 199 0.18 27.61 1.49
N THR A 200 0.59 26.75 0.55
CA THR A 200 0.02 25.41 0.38
C THR A 200 0.20 24.59 1.66
N LEU A 201 1.42 24.55 2.24
CA LEU A 201 1.70 23.83 3.48
C LEU A 201 0.93 24.40 4.68
N LYS A 202 0.81 25.74 4.77
CA LYS A 202 0.00 26.39 5.80
C LYS A 202 -1.47 25.99 5.66
N GLY A 203 -2.02 26.05 4.45
CA GLY A 203 -3.41 25.65 4.20
C GLY A 203 -3.70 24.18 4.52
N MET A 204 -2.72 23.26 4.28
CA MET A 204 -2.83 21.87 4.70
C MET A 204 -3.03 21.74 6.21
N ARG A 205 -2.26 22.52 7.02
CA ARG A 205 -2.38 22.53 8.48
C ARG A 205 -3.69 23.14 8.95
N ASP A 206 -4.08 24.27 8.35
CA ASP A 206 -5.28 25.05 8.73
C ASP A 206 -6.59 24.30 8.38
N LYS A 207 -6.56 23.41 7.37
CA LYS A 207 -7.72 22.65 6.86
C LYS A 207 -7.64 21.15 7.09
N VAL A 208 -6.70 20.69 7.93
CA VAL A 208 -6.48 19.25 8.17
C VAL A 208 -7.72 18.54 8.73
N ASP A 209 -8.58 19.24 9.43
CA ASP A 209 -9.84 18.75 10.00
C ASP A 209 -10.85 18.30 8.93
N ARG A 210 -10.73 18.83 7.68
CA ARG A 210 -11.54 18.38 6.55
C ARG A 210 -11.35 16.91 6.20
N LEU A 211 -10.26 16.29 6.64
CA LEU A 211 -10.06 14.83 6.52
C LEU A 211 -11.10 14.01 7.31
N SER A 212 -11.74 14.61 8.33
CA SER A 212 -12.75 13.92 9.14
C SER A 212 -13.99 13.50 8.34
N ILE A 213 -14.34 14.22 7.28
CA ILE A 213 -15.51 13.94 6.43
C ILE A 213 -15.19 13.05 5.23
N ILE A 214 -13.92 12.73 4.99
CA ILE A 214 -13.51 11.86 3.88
C ILE A 214 -13.79 10.40 4.21
N THR A 215 -14.27 9.63 3.23
CA THR A 215 -14.53 8.20 3.42
C THR A 215 -13.24 7.44 3.69
N LYS A 216 -13.34 6.40 4.50
CA LYS A 216 -12.18 5.63 4.93
C LYS A 216 -11.51 4.88 3.78
N GLU A 217 -12.29 4.48 2.78
CA GLU A 217 -11.80 3.86 1.55
C GLU A 217 -10.91 4.82 0.75
N ARG A 218 -11.31 6.10 0.59
CA ARG A 218 -10.49 7.10 -0.11
C ARG A 218 -9.21 7.42 0.67
N ILE A 219 -9.27 7.46 2.01
CA ILE A 219 -8.08 7.64 2.86
C ILE A 219 -7.14 6.45 2.69
N ALA A 220 -7.66 5.20 2.74
CA ALA A 220 -6.88 3.98 2.57
C ALA A 220 -6.19 3.91 1.20
N ASP A 221 -6.89 4.30 0.12
CA ASP A 221 -6.33 4.34 -1.23
C ASP A 221 -5.13 5.30 -1.32
N GLU A 222 -5.23 6.51 -0.79
CA GLU A 222 -4.09 7.44 -0.76
C GLU A 222 -2.96 6.94 0.16
N LEU A 223 -3.27 6.33 1.31
CA LEU A 223 -2.28 5.71 2.20
C LEU A 223 -1.52 4.59 1.49
N ASN A 224 -2.22 3.71 0.77
CA ASN A 224 -1.61 2.64 -0.01
C ASN A 224 -0.64 3.20 -1.05
N LYS A 225 -1.08 4.22 -1.80
CA LYS A 225 -0.23 4.89 -2.79
C LYS A 225 1.00 5.56 -2.17
N MET A 226 0.88 6.11 -0.95
CA MET A 226 2.02 6.67 -0.20
C MET A 226 2.98 5.57 0.26
N LEU A 227 2.46 4.45 0.78
CA LEU A 227 3.29 3.32 1.20
C LEU A 227 4.04 2.69 0.04
N MET A 228 3.45 2.68 -1.17
CA MET A 228 4.07 2.12 -2.37
C MET A 228 5.00 3.08 -3.11
N CYS A 229 5.20 4.32 -2.62
CA CYS A 229 6.24 5.22 -3.13
C CYS A 229 7.64 4.70 -2.76
N ASP A 230 8.66 5.20 -3.47
CA ASP A 230 10.08 4.87 -3.21
C ASP A 230 10.58 5.40 -1.86
N ASP A 231 9.99 6.52 -1.38
CA ASP A 231 10.26 7.09 -0.05
C ASP A 231 8.96 7.27 0.76
N PRO A 232 8.38 6.18 1.27
CA PRO A 232 7.16 6.26 2.09
C PRO A 232 7.39 7.00 3.41
N VAL A 233 8.63 7.03 3.90
CA VAL A 233 9.00 7.72 5.16
C VAL A 233 8.74 9.21 5.07
N CYS A 234 9.04 9.83 3.92
CA CYS A 234 8.76 11.24 3.67
C CYS A 234 7.27 11.56 3.85
N ALA A 235 6.39 10.72 3.26
CA ALA A 235 4.93 10.89 3.43
C ALA A 235 4.49 10.74 4.89
N MET A 236 4.96 9.69 5.58
CA MET A 236 4.57 9.41 6.97
C MET A 236 5.01 10.53 7.93
N ARG A 237 6.21 11.09 7.76
CA ARG A 237 6.69 12.25 8.53
C ARG A 237 5.80 13.46 8.28
N LEU A 238 5.53 13.78 7.03
CA LEU A 238 4.70 14.94 6.68
C LEU A 238 3.29 14.81 7.23
N LEU A 239 2.67 13.61 7.20
CA LEU A 239 1.36 13.38 7.81
C LEU A 239 1.33 13.70 9.31
N VAL A 240 2.41 13.39 10.04
CA VAL A 240 2.55 13.75 11.46
C VAL A 240 2.74 15.27 11.61
N ASP A 241 3.63 15.87 10.82
CA ASP A 241 4.00 17.29 10.91
C ASP A 241 2.83 18.25 10.65
N ILE A 242 1.92 17.88 9.73
CA ILE A 242 0.72 18.66 9.43
C ILE A 242 -0.49 18.25 10.30
N GLY A 243 -0.34 17.26 11.17
CA GLY A 243 -1.41 16.75 12.02
C GLY A 243 -2.44 15.86 11.31
N ALA A 244 -2.18 15.44 10.06
CA ALA A 244 -3.09 14.58 9.30
C ALA A 244 -3.12 13.13 9.79
N MET A 245 -2.03 12.64 10.40
CA MET A 245 -1.94 11.26 10.90
C MET A 245 -3.08 10.92 11.87
N ARG A 246 -3.56 11.88 12.66
CA ARG A 246 -4.70 11.69 13.58
C ARG A 246 -6.04 11.35 12.92
N TYR A 247 -6.17 11.62 11.61
CA TYR A 247 -7.34 11.29 10.79
C TYR A 247 -7.15 10.02 9.96
N VAL A 248 -5.89 9.63 9.71
CA VAL A 248 -5.50 8.44 8.93
C VAL A 248 -5.38 7.24 9.87
N ILE A 249 -4.38 7.23 10.74
CA ILE A 249 -4.14 6.20 11.76
C ILE A 249 -3.75 6.90 13.07
N PRO A 250 -4.73 7.37 13.87
CA PRO A 250 -4.47 8.12 15.11
C PRO A 250 -3.60 7.38 16.12
N GLU A 251 -3.65 6.04 16.13
CA GLU A 251 -2.86 5.20 17.04
C GLU A 251 -1.35 5.37 16.82
N LEU A 252 -0.90 5.66 15.61
CA LEU A 252 0.52 5.93 15.31
C LEU A 252 1.03 7.19 15.99
N CYS A 253 0.16 8.17 16.29
CA CYS A 253 0.58 9.37 17.01
C CYS A 253 1.10 9.05 18.41
N ASN A 254 0.71 7.92 19.00
CA ASN A 254 1.17 7.49 20.32
C ASN A 254 2.61 6.94 20.31
N LEU A 255 3.19 6.68 19.13
CA LEU A 255 4.59 6.27 19.00
C LEU A 255 5.55 7.47 18.97
N VAL A 256 5.04 8.66 18.61
CA VAL A 256 5.84 9.89 18.53
C VAL A 256 6.26 10.31 19.96
N GLY A 257 7.56 10.41 20.19
CA GLY A 257 8.12 10.72 21.50
C GLY A 257 8.02 9.59 22.54
N LEU A 258 7.58 8.39 22.14
CA LEU A 258 7.57 7.23 23.03
C LEU A 258 9.00 6.72 23.20
N GLU A 259 9.61 7.06 24.34
CA GLU A 259 10.93 6.58 24.71
C GLU A 259 10.97 5.05 24.81
N GLN A 260 11.99 4.47 24.24
CA GLN A 260 12.24 3.04 24.24
C GLN A 260 13.36 2.68 25.24
N ASN A 261 13.74 1.41 25.24
CA ASN A 261 14.84 0.90 26.05
C ASN A 261 16.19 1.06 25.30
N LYS A 262 17.29 0.62 25.95
CA LYS A 262 18.66 0.71 25.41
C LYS A 262 18.90 -0.01 24.06
N TYR A 263 17.94 -0.80 23.58
CA TYR A 263 18.04 -1.52 22.31
C TYR A 263 17.76 -0.64 21.10
N HIS A 264 17.28 0.58 21.32
CA HIS A 264 16.90 1.53 20.27
C HIS A 264 17.65 2.85 20.43
N SER A 265 18.06 3.44 19.31
CA SER A 265 18.68 4.79 19.25
C SER A 265 17.63 5.91 19.15
N ASP A 266 16.45 5.57 18.65
CA ASP A 266 15.36 6.50 18.36
C ASP A 266 14.16 6.25 19.29
N ASP A 267 13.19 7.16 19.28
CA ASP A 267 11.86 6.90 19.82
C ASP A 267 11.13 5.81 18.99
N ALA A 268 9.99 5.35 19.47
CA ALA A 268 9.26 4.28 18.77
C ALA A 268 8.81 4.68 17.36
N TRP A 269 8.53 5.96 17.12
CA TRP A 269 8.19 6.47 15.80
C TRP A 269 9.38 6.46 14.84
N GLY A 270 10.54 6.98 15.28
CA GLY A 270 11.78 6.96 14.50
C GLY A 270 12.19 5.55 14.11
N HIS A 271 12.13 4.60 15.06
CA HIS A 271 12.36 3.18 14.80
C HIS A 271 11.39 2.62 13.75
N THR A 272 10.09 2.88 13.91
CA THR A 272 9.06 2.45 12.93
C THR A 272 9.35 2.96 11.52
N LEU A 273 9.76 4.23 11.39
CA LEU A 273 10.13 4.80 10.10
C LEU A 273 11.40 4.17 9.52
N ASN A 274 12.38 3.81 10.35
CA ASN A 274 13.59 3.12 9.91
C ASN A 274 13.25 1.71 9.38
N VAL A 275 12.38 0.97 10.06
CA VAL A 275 11.90 -0.35 9.59
C VAL A 275 11.18 -0.20 8.25
N LEU A 276 10.24 0.75 8.13
CA LEU A 276 9.53 1.02 6.89
C LEU A 276 10.49 1.37 5.73
N ASN A 277 11.50 2.20 5.98
CA ASN A 277 12.51 2.56 4.99
C ASN A 277 13.33 1.36 4.51
N LEU A 278 13.72 0.48 5.44
CA LEU A 278 14.48 -0.72 5.12
C LEU A 278 13.64 -1.72 4.29
N VAL A 279 12.37 -1.87 4.60
CA VAL A 279 11.43 -2.68 3.80
C VAL A 279 11.25 -2.08 2.41
N ALA A 280 11.01 -0.76 2.30
CA ALA A 280 10.75 -0.09 1.03
C ALA A 280 11.93 -0.14 0.04
N LYS A 281 13.17 -0.16 0.55
CA LYS A 281 14.40 -0.18 -0.27
C LYS A 281 14.81 -1.57 -0.76
N ARG A 282 14.11 -2.63 -0.33
CA ARG A 282 14.44 -3.99 -0.76
C ARG A 282 13.78 -4.33 -2.08
N PRO A 283 14.46 -5.07 -2.97
CA PRO A 283 13.78 -5.72 -4.07
C PRO A 283 12.78 -6.72 -3.48
N PHE A 284 11.51 -6.55 -3.78
CA PHE A 284 10.43 -7.42 -3.35
C PHE A 284 10.02 -8.33 -4.51
N TYR A 285 10.09 -9.64 -4.31
CA TYR A 285 9.77 -10.64 -5.34
C TYR A 285 8.41 -11.31 -5.12
N GLY A 286 7.56 -10.74 -4.26
CA GLY A 286 6.25 -11.29 -3.90
C GLY A 286 5.08 -10.38 -4.30
N ALA A 287 3.85 -10.92 -4.20
CA ALA A 287 2.62 -10.17 -4.47
C ALA A 287 2.15 -9.29 -3.29
N ALA A 288 2.67 -9.56 -2.09
CA ALA A 288 2.21 -8.95 -0.83
C ALA A 288 3.08 -7.76 -0.35
N GLU A 289 3.65 -6.98 -1.29
CA GLU A 289 4.54 -5.86 -0.94
C GLU A 289 3.84 -4.81 -0.07
N LEU A 290 2.57 -4.51 -0.36
CA LEU A 290 1.80 -3.54 0.41
C LEU A 290 1.54 -4.03 1.84
N GLU A 291 1.24 -5.32 2.01
CA GLU A 291 1.01 -5.96 3.32
C GLU A 291 2.26 -5.88 4.20
N VAL A 292 3.43 -6.14 3.63
CA VAL A 292 4.71 -6.06 4.37
C VAL A 292 5.05 -4.62 4.74
N ARG A 293 4.83 -3.65 3.83
CA ARG A 293 5.03 -2.22 4.13
C ARG A 293 4.03 -1.71 5.19
N MET A 294 2.78 -2.17 5.13
CA MET A 294 1.77 -1.87 6.17
C MET A 294 2.15 -2.52 7.50
N ALA A 295 2.60 -3.77 7.49
CA ALA A 295 3.10 -4.44 8.69
C ALA A 295 4.33 -3.72 9.27
N ALA A 296 5.25 -3.23 8.45
CA ALA A 296 6.39 -2.43 8.89
C ALA A 296 5.97 -1.12 9.57
N LEU A 297 4.92 -0.47 9.04
CA LEU A 297 4.37 0.74 9.67
C LEU A 297 3.66 0.46 11.00
N LEU A 298 3.09 -0.74 11.18
CA LEU A 298 2.24 -1.07 12.32
C LEU A 298 2.87 -2.06 13.32
N HIS A 299 4.10 -2.59 13.09
CA HIS A 299 4.65 -3.69 13.87
C HIS A 299 4.74 -3.39 15.37
N ASP A 300 5.04 -2.15 15.71
CA ASP A 300 5.22 -1.67 17.08
C ASP A 300 4.00 -0.93 17.67
N ILE A 301 2.86 -0.93 16.98
CA ILE A 301 1.66 -0.17 17.37
C ILE A 301 1.12 -0.57 18.75
N GLY A 302 1.47 -1.76 19.23
CA GLY A 302 1.09 -2.26 20.56
C GLY A 302 1.92 -1.70 21.71
N LYS A 303 3.12 -1.13 21.45
CA LYS A 303 4.05 -0.67 22.51
C LYS A 303 3.42 0.30 23.53
N PRO A 304 2.65 1.34 23.11
CA PRO A 304 2.05 2.26 24.07
C PRO A 304 1.13 1.57 25.08
N HIS A 305 0.48 0.45 24.72
CA HIS A 305 -0.53 -0.25 25.52
C HIS A 305 0.08 -1.20 26.56
N VAL A 306 1.31 -1.66 26.34
CA VAL A 306 1.98 -2.65 27.20
C VAL A 306 3.22 -2.10 27.87
N LYS A 307 3.48 -0.79 27.75
CA LYS A 307 4.63 -0.14 28.40
C LYS A 307 4.62 -0.39 29.88
N SER A 308 5.72 -0.93 30.40
CA SER A 308 5.96 -1.13 31.83
C SER A 308 7.36 -0.70 32.21
N VAL A 309 7.58 -0.39 33.49
CA VAL A 309 8.88 0.02 34.04
C VAL A 309 9.20 -0.91 35.22
N ASP A 310 10.35 -1.53 35.21
CA ASP A 310 10.79 -2.39 36.31
C ASP A 310 11.35 -1.58 37.49
N ASP A 311 11.65 -2.26 38.62
CA ASP A 311 12.20 -1.65 39.84
C ASP A 311 13.55 -0.95 39.65
N LYS A 312 14.21 -1.19 38.49
CA LYS A 312 15.48 -0.56 38.12
C LYS A 312 15.28 0.60 37.13
N GLY A 313 14.03 1.03 36.89
CA GLY A 313 13.69 2.10 35.99
C GLY A 313 13.81 1.73 34.49
N ARG A 314 13.93 0.45 34.14
CA ARG A 314 14.04 0.01 32.75
C ARG A 314 12.67 -0.17 32.10
N VAL A 315 12.52 0.37 30.90
CA VAL A 315 11.28 0.28 30.11
C VAL A 315 11.21 -1.07 29.40
N HIS A 316 10.04 -1.71 29.44
CA HIS A 316 9.72 -2.98 28.80
C HIS A 316 8.40 -2.89 28.02
N PHE A 317 8.27 -3.69 26.95
CA PHE A 317 7.11 -3.75 26.06
C PHE A 317 6.71 -5.21 25.81
N TYR A 318 6.64 -6.05 26.85
CA TYR A 318 6.31 -7.48 26.71
C TYR A 318 4.94 -7.69 26.12
N GLY A 319 4.85 -8.51 25.06
CA GLY A 319 3.60 -8.86 24.39
C GLY A 319 3.05 -7.77 23.46
N HIS A 320 3.87 -6.76 23.11
CA HIS A 320 3.45 -5.71 22.16
C HIS A 320 3.05 -6.26 20.79
N GLU A 321 3.66 -7.36 20.37
CA GLU A 321 3.35 -8.05 19.11
C GLU A 321 1.92 -8.61 19.11
N LEU A 322 1.45 -9.15 20.24
CA LEU A 322 0.09 -9.68 20.41
C LEU A 322 -0.91 -8.53 20.52
N ALA A 323 -0.66 -7.56 21.39
CA ALA A 323 -1.49 -6.37 21.52
C ALA A 323 -1.56 -5.58 20.20
N GLY A 324 -0.42 -5.50 19.49
CA GLY A 324 -0.32 -4.87 18.17
C GLY A 324 -1.20 -5.56 17.14
N ALA A 325 -1.21 -6.88 17.09
CA ALA A 325 -2.03 -7.66 16.17
C ALA A 325 -3.54 -7.36 16.33
N ASP A 326 -4.03 -7.23 17.57
CA ASP A 326 -5.44 -6.88 17.82
C ASP A 326 -5.75 -5.42 17.41
N ILE A 327 -4.83 -4.49 17.65
CA ILE A 327 -4.97 -3.08 17.23
C ILE A 327 -4.94 -2.97 15.71
N VAL A 328 -4.08 -3.71 15.02
CA VAL A 328 -4.01 -3.79 13.54
C VAL A 328 -5.37 -4.20 12.96
N GLU A 329 -6.02 -5.21 13.52
CA GLU A 329 -7.35 -5.63 13.06
C GLU A 329 -8.37 -4.49 13.18
N ILE A 330 -8.38 -3.76 14.30
CA ILE A 330 -9.28 -2.62 14.53
C ILE A 330 -9.01 -1.51 13.50
N ILE A 331 -7.74 -1.14 13.29
CA ILE A 331 -7.32 -0.08 12.36
C ILE A 331 -7.75 -0.43 10.93
N LEU A 332 -7.38 -1.62 10.45
CA LEU A 332 -7.59 -2.01 9.06
C LEU A 332 -9.09 -2.25 8.76
N ARG A 333 -9.87 -2.78 9.71
CA ARG A 333 -11.34 -2.83 9.57
C ARG A 333 -11.96 -1.43 9.48
N ARG A 334 -11.51 -0.48 10.30
CA ARG A 334 -11.93 0.92 10.23
C ARG A 334 -11.61 1.55 8.87
N LEU A 335 -10.47 1.23 8.28
CA LEU A 335 -10.04 1.68 6.97
C LEU A 335 -10.63 0.88 5.80
N LYS A 336 -11.49 -0.13 6.09
CA LYS A 336 -12.23 -0.93 5.12
C LYS A 336 -11.36 -1.84 4.23
N TYR A 337 -10.24 -2.32 4.74
CA TYR A 337 -9.46 -3.36 4.05
C TYR A 337 -10.19 -4.71 4.02
N SER A 338 -9.83 -5.56 3.06
CA SER A 338 -10.35 -6.93 2.94
C SER A 338 -9.87 -7.80 4.11
N ASN A 339 -10.63 -8.86 4.42
CA ASN A 339 -10.24 -9.80 5.47
C ASN A 339 -8.89 -10.47 5.18
N ASP A 340 -8.58 -10.77 3.92
CA ASP A 340 -7.31 -11.40 3.55
C ASP A 340 -6.14 -10.47 3.84
N PHE A 341 -6.23 -9.20 3.45
CA PHE A 341 -5.24 -8.18 3.77
C PHE A 341 -5.06 -8.01 5.30
N ILE A 342 -6.17 -7.92 6.04
CA ILE A 342 -6.14 -7.81 7.51
C ILE A 342 -5.44 -9.01 8.14
N ASN A 343 -5.78 -10.23 7.73
CA ASN A 343 -5.19 -11.45 8.27
C ASN A 343 -3.69 -11.53 7.98
N GLU A 344 -3.27 -11.06 6.80
CA GLU A 344 -1.86 -11.06 6.41
C GLU A 344 -1.05 -10.08 7.26
N VAL A 345 -1.47 -8.82 7.34
CA VAL A 345 -0.78 -7.80 8.13
C VAL A 345 -0.77 -8.18 9.62
N LYS A 346 -1.91 -8.64 10.14
CA LYS A 346 -2.04 -9.12 11.53
C LYS A 346 -1.06 -10.25 11.83
N PHE A 347 -0.96 -11.23 10.94
CA PHE A 347 -0.02 -12.35 11.09
C PHE A 347 1.44 -11.87 11.13
N LEU A 348 1.82 -10.97 10.24
CA LEU A 348 3.18 -10.43 10.19
C LEU A 348 3.53 -9.68 11.48
N VAL A 349 2.61 -8.82 11.96
CA VAL A 349 2.81 -8.06 13.22
C VAL A 349 2.87 -8.99 14.43
N GLU A 350 1.98 -9.99 14.54
CA GLU A 350 1.98 -10.96 15.63
C GLU A 350 3.28 -11.77 15.74
N ASN A 351 3.92 -12.03 14.61
CA ASN A 351 5.06 -12.95 14.54
C ASN A 351 6.43 -12.27 14.35
N HIS A 352 6.51 -10.92 14.25
CA HIS A 352 7.78 -10.24 13.95
C HIS A 352 8.86 -10.44 15.02
N MET A 353 8.48 -10.71 16.28
CA MET A 353 9.41 -10.98 17.38
C MET A 353 9.85 -12.44 17.50
N ARG A 354 9.29 -13.34 16.68
CA ARG A 354 9.35 -14.78 16.89
C ARG A 354 10.75 -15.39 16.82
N THR A 355 11.67 -14.77 16.09
CA THR A 355 13.03 -15.26 15.91
C THR A 355 14.07 -14.59 16.81
N LYS A 356 13.72 -13.54 17.52
CA LYS A 356 14.68 -12.74 18.35
C LYS A 356 15.55 -13.59 19.28
N GLN A 357 14.98 -14.63 19.90
CA GLN A 357 15.69 -15.52 20.82
C GLN A 357 16.69 -16.47 20.14
N TRP A 358 16.73 -16.53 18.79
CA TRP A 358 17.63 -17.44 18.09
C TRP A 358 19.07 -16.92 18.01
N GLY A 359 19.29 -15.63 18.28
CA GLY A 359 20.59 -14.96 18.17
C GLY A 359 20.93 -14.58 16.73
N ASP A 360 22.01 -13.83 16.57
CA ASP A 360 22.42 -13.29 15.26
C ASP A 360 22.88 -14.40 14.29
N THR A 361 23.58 -15.40 14.81
CA THR A 361 24.06 -16.58 14.03
C THR A 361 23.11 -17.78 14.13
N CYS A 362 21.93 -17.59 14.70
CA CYS A 362 20.95 -18.65 14.98
C CYS A 362 21.49 -19.79 15.87
N GLU A 363 22.43 -19.51 16.75
CA GLU A 363 23.08 -20.47 17.66
C GLU A 363 22.12 -21.13 18.64
N HIS A 364 21.00 -20.49 18.94
CA HIS A 364 19.95 -21.05 19.82
C HIS A 364 18.76 -21.65 19.05
N MET A 365 18.80 -21.64 17.70
CA MET A 365 17.74 -22.20 16.87
C MET A 365 17.84 -23.73 16.82
N LYS A 366 16.69 -24.39 16.92
CA LYS A 366 16.56 -25.84 16.67
C LYS A 366 15.83 -26.06 15.35
N ASP A 367 16.25 -27.03 14.55
CA ASP A 367 15.62 -27.37 13.27
C ASP A 367 14.11 -27.54 13.38
N LYS A 368 13.62 -28.22 14.42
CA LYS A 368 12.18 -28.37 14.68
C LYS A 368 11.42 -27.04 14.82
N THR A 369 12.08 -26.02 15.36
CA THR A 369 11.46 -24.70 15.57
C THR A 369 11.35 -23.96 14.25
N LEU A 370 12.36 -24.04 13.40
CA LEU A 370 12.33 -23.49 12.05
C LEU A 370 11.28 -24.20 11.19
N ARG A 371 11.23 -25.53 11.21
CA ARG A 371 10.20 -26.33 10.51
C ARG A 371 8.78 -25.99 10.95
N LYS A 372 8.57 -25.77 12.25
CA LYS A 372 7.28 -25.31 12.77
C LYS A 372 6.89 -23.95 12.19
N LEU A 373 7.86 -23.03 12.11
CA LEU A 373 7.63 -21.72 11.50
C LEU A 373 7.29 -21.84 10.02
N GLN A 374 8.05 -22.62 9.25
CA GLN A 374 7.79 -22.91 7.83
C GLN A 374 6.37 -23.44 7.60
N TYR A 375 5.97 -24.45 8.39
CA TYR A 375 4.64 -25.06 8.29
C TYR A 375 3.51 -24.06 8.58
N GLN A 376 3.69 -23.20 9.59
CA GLN A 376 2.67 -22.23 10.00
C GLN A 376 2.54 -21.06 9.03
N CYS A 377 3.64 -20.66 8.38
CA CYS A 377 3.64 -19.58 7.40
C CYS A 377 3.21 -20.05 6.00
N GLY A 378 3.63 -21.25 5.58
CA GLY A 378 3.74 -21.58 4.16
C GLY A 378 4.87 -20.79 3.50
N TYR A 379 5.10 -21.05 2.19
CA TYR A 379 6.29 -20.54 1.49
C TYR A 379 6.31 -19.00 1.38
N ALA A 380 5.29 -18.40 0.78
CA ALA A 380 5.28 -16.95 0.52
C ALA A 380 5.36 -16.13 1.81
N ARG A 381 4.43 -16.36 2.73
CA ARG A 381 4.32 -15.64 4.01
C ARG A 381 5.57 -15.79 4.89
N PHE A 382 6.30 -16.89 4.77
CA PHE A 382 7.56 -17.09 5.50
C PHE A 382 8.60 -16.05 5.10
N PHE A 383 8.80 -15.81 3.79
CA PHE A 383 9.76 -14.82 3.31
C PHE A 383 9.30 -13.39 3.51
N GLU A 384 8.00 -13.13 3.49
CA GLU A 384 7.40 -11.85 3.86
C GLU A 384 7.68 -11.51 5.33
N LEU A 385 7.47 -12.48 6.22
CA LEU A 385 7.80 -12.36 7.64
C LEU A 385 9.30 -12.12 7.85
N LEU A 386 10.17 -12.87 7.16
CA LEU A 386 11.61 -12.66 7.24
C LEU A 386 12.05 -11.28 6.74
N THR A 387 11.34 -10.72 5.75
CA THR A 387 11.60 -9.36 5.27
C THR A 387 11.35 -8.33 6.37
N LEU A 388 10.24 -8.44 7.08
CA LEU A 388 9.92 -7.58 8.21
C LEU A 388 10.92 -7.77 9.36
N ILE A 389 11.21 -9.00 9.75
CA ILE A 389 12.16 -9.34 10.83
C ILE A 389 13.56 -8.79 10.54
N ASP A 390 14.04 -8.91 9.30
CA ASP A 390 15.37 -8.41 8.94
C ASP A 390 15.45 -6.88 9.01
N ALA A 391 14.39 -6.19 8.57
CA ALA A 391 14.30 -4.74 8.66
C ALA A 391 14.27 -4.28 10.13
N ASP A 392 13.46 -4.93 10.96
CA ASP A 392 13.39 -4.65 12.41
C ASP A 392 14.75 -4.93 13.09
N ASN A 393 15.36 -6.08 12.85
CA ASN A 393 16.66 -6.44 13.40
C ASN A 393 17.77 -5.42 13.07
N LYS A 394 17.79 -4.92 11.82
CA LYS A 394 18.80 -3.97 11.35
C LYS A 394 18.55 -2.53 11.82
N SER A 395 17.35 -2.22 12.28
CA SER A 395 16.99 -0.89 12.78
C SER A 395 17.26 -0.69 14.28
N HIS A 396 17.73 -1.71 14.98
CA HIS A 396 18.15 -1.60 16.37
C HIS A 396 19.51 -0.90 16.54
N ALA A 397 19.84 -0.48 17.74
CA ALA A 397 21.17 0.05 18.08
C ALA A 397 22.28 -0.97 17.73
N ILE A 398 23.44 -0.49 17.31
CA ILE A 398 24.54 -1.31 16.76
C ILE A 398 24.89 -2.50 17.66
N ASP A 399 24.94 -2.28 18.99
CA ASP A 399 25.27 -3.33 19.96
C ASP A 399 24.17 -4.39 20.16
N HIS A 400 23.01 -4.17 19.58
CA HIS A 400 21.82 -5.00 19.78
C HIS A 400 21.15 -5.42 18.48
N CYS A 401 21.67 -5.01 17.32
CA CYS A 401 21.17 -5.45 16.03
C CYS A 401 21.52 -6.92 15.75
N LEU A 402 20.71 -7.57 14.91
CA LEU A 402 20.90 -8.94 14.49
C LEU A 402 21.02 -9.02 12.94
N PRO A 403 22.07 -8.40 12.34
CA PRO A 403 22.14 -8.20 10.89
C PRO A 403 22.31 -9.48 10.10
N ASN A 404 22.81 -10.56 10.71
CA ASN A 404 23.06 -11.84 10.04
C ASN A 404 21.94 -12.87 10.26
N GLN A 405 21.01 -12.62 11.19
CA GLN A 405 20.02 -13.62 11.60
C GLN A 405 19.20 -14.15 10.42
N VAL A 406 18.63 -13.27 9.60
CA VAL A 406 17.79 -13.70 8.47
C VAL A 406 18.63 -14.39 7.38
N TYR A 407 19.86 -13.95 7.14
CA TYR A 407 20.78 -14.69 6.25
C TYR A 407 21.02 -16.12 6.74
N MET A 408 21.24 -16.32 8.03
CA MET A 408 21.43 -17.65 8.63
C MET A 408 20.15 -18.48 8.55
N ILE A 409 18.97 -17.90 8.83
CA ILE A 409 17.68 -18.59 8.67
C ILE A 409 17.49 -19.07 7.22
N ASN A 410 17.78 -18.24 6.23
CA ASN A 410 17.71 -18.60 4.81
C ASN A 410 18.68 -19.74 4.47
N LYS A 411 19.91 -19.69 4.99
CA LYS A 411 20.90 -20.77 4.80
C LYS A 411 20.40 -22.10 5.35
N PHE A 412 19.82 -22.12 6.55
CA PHE A 412 19.23 -23.33 7.14
C PHE A 412 18.00 -23.80 6.38
N THR A 413 17.17 -22.86 5.92
CA THR A 413 15.98 -23.17 5.10
C THR A 413 16.38 -23.82 3.78
N ASN A 414 17.35 -23.27 3.05
CA ASN A 414 17.84 -23.85 1.80
C ASN A 414 18.39 -25.26 2.00
N ARG A 415 19.18 -25.49 3.06
CA ARG A 415 19.62 -26.84 3.42
C ARG A 415 18.45 -27.80 3.63
N MET A 416 17.38 -27.36 4.34
CA MET A 416 16.20 -28.20 4.57
C MET A 416 15.46 -28.51 3.26
N VAL A 417 15.38 -27.57 2.34
CA VAL A 417 14.79 -27.76 1.01
C VAL A 417 15.63 -28.77 0.20
N ASP A 418 16.95 -28.59 0.15
CA ASP A 418 17.87 -29.52 -0.56
C ASP A 418 17.80 -30.95 0.00
N ASP A 419 17.64 -31.08 1.32
CA ASP A 419 17.51 -32.37 2.01
C ASP A 419 16.08 -32.94 1.95
N ASN A 420 15.11 -32.26 1.36
CA ASN A 420 13.67 -32.56 1.42
C ASN A 420 13.19 -32.78 2.87
N THR A 421 13.51 -31.82 3.74
CA THR A 421 13.16 -31.82 5.17
C THR A 421 12.51 -30.51 5.61
N ASP A 422 12.20 -29.60 4.68
CA ASP A 422 11.37 -28.43 4.92
C ASP A 422 9.90 -28.82 5.17
N MET A 423 9.11 -27.85 5.62
CA MET A 423 7.73 -28.12 6.02
C MET A 423 6.72 -27.15 5.34
N PHE A 424 7.09 -26.48 4.27
CA PHE A 424 6.22 -25.48 3.63
C PHE A 424 4.91 -26.08 3.11
N ASP A 425 4.97 -27.22 2.43
CA ASP A 425 3.82 -27.94 1.86
C ASP A 425 3.62 -29.31 2.50
N TYR A 426 4.16 -29.50 3.71
CA TYR A 426 4.13 -30.79 4.38
C TYR A 426 2.70 -31.25 4.69
N LYS A 427 2.40 -32.48 4.28
CA LYS A 427 1.15 -33.16 4.62
C LYS A 427 1.43 -34.32 5.56
N LEU A 428 0.79 -34.31 6.71
CA LEU A 428 0.91 -35.39 7.67
C LEU A 428 0.46 -36.71 7.02
N PRO A 429 1.26 -37.82 7.06
CA PRO A 429 0.92 -39.06 6.37
C PRO A 429 -0.20 -39.88 7.08
N ILE A 430 -0.81 -39.33 8.13
CA ILE A 430 -2.00 -39.84 8.83
C ILE A 430 -3.09 -38.78 8.86
N ASN A 431 -4.34 -39.24 8.97
CA ASN A 431 -5.51 -38.39 9.10
C ASN A 431 -6.36 -38.74 10.34
N GLY A 432 -7.49 -38.09 10.51
CA GLY A 432 -8.40 -38.31 11.62
C GLY A 432 -8.95 -39.75 11.69
N ASP A 433 -9.23 -40.37 10.55
CA ASP A 433 -9.74 -41.74 10.46
C ASP A 433 -8.69 -42.77 10.95
N ASP A 434 -7.43 -42.58 10.55
CA ASP A 434 -6.30 -43.39 11.03
C ASP A 434 -6.18 -43.33 12.56
N VAL A 435 -6.34 -42.09 13.14
CA VAL A 435 -6.27 -41.89 14.59
C VAL A 435 -7.44 -42.55 15.29
N MET A 436 -8.67 -42.36 14.80
CA MET A 436 -9.88 -42.95 15.36
C MET A 436 -9.79 -44.45 15.35
N PHE A 437 -9.31 -45.03 14.25
CA PHE A 437 -9.13 -46.50 14.14
C PHE A 437 -8.13 -47.04 15.15
N ILE A 438 -6.94 -46.46 15.26
CA ILE A 438 -5.86 -47.00 16.12
C ILE A 438 -6.12 -46.79 17.61
N LYS A 439 -6.85 -45.71 17.98
CA LYS A 439 -7.21 -45.38 19.39
C LYS A 439 -8.56 -45.87 19.81
N GLY A 440 -9.45 -46.28 18.90
CA GLY A 440 -10.85 -46.65 19.21
C GLY A 440 -11.69 -45.50 19.74
N ILE A 441 -11.40 -44.23 19.28
CA ILE A 441 -12.10 -43.03 19.74
C ILE A 441 -13.05 -42.47 18.67
N LYS A 442 -14.00 -41.64 19.08
CA LYS A 442 -14.96 -40.96 18.19
C LYS A 442 -14.35 -39.63 17.69
N PRO A 443 -14.92 -39.07 16.60
CA PRO A 443 -14.52 -37.72 16.13
C PRO A 443 -14.65 -36.69 17.27
N GLY A 444 -13.64 -35.85 17.45
CA GLY A 444 -13.67 -34.84 18.50
C GLY A 444 -12.28 -34.29 18.84
N ARG A 445 -12.20 -33.62 19.97
CA ARG A 445 -10.99 -32.96 20.48
C ARG A 445 -9.79 -33.92 20.60
N ASP A 446 -10.05 -35.12 21.08
CA ASP A 446 -9.02 -36.14 21.29
C ASP A 446 -8.29 -36.53 19.98
N VAL A 447 -9.03 -36.57 18.85
CA VAL A 447 -8.45 -36.79 17.51
C VAL A 447 -7.53 -35.63 17.12
N LYS A 448 -7.97 -34.38 17.39
CA LYS A 448 -7.16 -33.18 17.12
C LYS A 448 -5.88 -33.19 17.96
N ASP A 449 -5.96 -33.49 19.23
CA ASP A 449 -4.80 -33.55 20.13
C ASP A 449 -3.77 -34.61 19.68
N CYS A 450 -4.25 -35.77 19.20
CA CYS A 450 -3.40 -36.80 18.60
C CYS A 450 -2.72 -36.31 17.30
N LEU A 451 -3.44 -35.61 16.42
CA LEU A 451 -2.85 -35.07 15.19
C LEU A 451 -1.84 -33.97 15.48
N GLU A 452 -2.10 -33.09 16.47
CA GLU A 452 -1.13 -32.10 16.94
C GLU A 452 0.14 -32.74 17.52
N TYR A 453 -0.01 -33.86 18.27
CA TYR A 453 1.14 -34.63 18.73
C TYR A 453 1.92 -35.25 17.58
N ALA A 454 1.24 -35.81 16.58
CA ALA A 454 1.88 -36.32 15.37
C ALA A 454 2.66 -35.24 14.61
N MET A 455 2.12 -34.01 14.50
CA MET A 455 2.84 -32.87 13.91
C MET A 455 4.09 -32.50 14.71
N LYS A 456 4.05 -32.56 16.05
CA LYS A 456 5.25 -32.30 16.87
C LYS A 456 6.36 -33.33 16.60
N LEU A 457 5.99 -34.61 16.33
CA LEU A 457 6.95 -35.63 15.90
C LEU A 457 7.49 -35.34 14.51
N ALA A 458 6.64 -34.93 13.57
CA ALA A 458 7.04 -34.57 12.21
C ALA A 458 7.99 -33.35 12.18
N TYR A 459 7.82 -32.36 13.06
CA TYR A 459 8.78 -31.24 13.17
C TYR A 459 10.19 -31.72 13.56
N ASN A 460 10.31 -32.81 14.36
CA ASN A 460 11.60 -33.40 14.69
C ASN A 460 12.14 -34.27 13.55
N ASN A 461 11.28 -35.05 12.88
CA ASN A 461 11.63 -35.92 11.76
C ASN A 461 10.56 -35.79 10.63
N PRO A 462 10.76 -34.93 9.63
CA PRO A 462 9.80 -34.76 8.52
C PRO A 462 9.63 -36.03 7.65
N LYS A 463 10.60 -36.93 7.69
CA LYS A 463 10.58 -38.22 6.96
C LYS A 463 9.92 -39.36 7.77
N ILE A 464 9.28 -39.04 8.89
CA ILE A 464 8.60 -40.05 9.72
C ILE A 464 7.49 -40.73 8.92
N THR A 465 7.45 -42.04 8.96
CA THR A 465 6.50 -42.84 8.18
C THR A 465 5.14 -42.94 8.87
N LYS A 466 4.11 -43.28 8.08
CA LYS A 466 2.75 -43.53 8.60
C LYS A 466 2.77 -44.59 9.72
N THR A 467 3.52 -45.68 9.53
CA THR A 467 3.60 -46.78 10.49
C THR A 467 4.24 -46.35 11.83
N GLU A 468 5.30 -45.55 11.77
CA GLU A 468 5.96 -45.00 12.96
C GLU A 468 5.02 -44.03 13.71
N LEU A 469 4.36 -43.13 12.98
CA LEU A 469 3.38 -42.21 13.60
C LEU A 469 2.25 -42.96 14.30
N LEU A 470 1.66 -43.96 13.65
CA LEU A 470 0.57 -44.76 14.26
C LEU A 470 1.05 -45.51 15.50
N LYS A 471 2.31 -46.01 15.51
CA LYS A 471 2.90 -46.64 16.71
C LYS A 471 3.00 -45.60 17.86
N HIS A 472 3.45 -44.38 17.57
CA HIS A 472 3.52 -43.30 18.59
C HIS A 472 2.14 -42.89 19.06
N ILE A 473 1.16 -42.72 18.17
CA ILE A 473 -0.22 -42.37 18.51
C ILE A 473 -0.84 -43.46 19.40
N LYS A 474 -0.64 -44.72 19.11
CA LYS A 474 -1.16 -45.84 19.93
C LYS A 474 -0.72 -45.71 21.39
N GLY A 475 0.55 -45.36 21.64
CA GLY A 475 1.13 -45.17 22.98
C GLY A 475 0.95 -43.76 23.59
N TYR A 476 0.35 -42.83 22.89
CA TYR A 476 0.16 -41.47 23.39
C TYR A 476 -1.02 -41.39 24.35
N ASP A 477 -0.79 -41.01 25.60
CA ASP A 477 -1.87 -40.77 26.58
C ASP A 477 -2.50 -39.42 26.35
N ILE A 478 -3.78 -39.42 25.99
CA ILE A 478 -4.62 -38.22 25.87
C ILE A 478 -4.85 -37.68 27.28
N LEU A 479 -4.27 -36.52 27.60
CA LEU A 479 -4.51 -35.91 28.91
C LEU A 479 -5.99 -35.54 29.07
N PRO A 480 -6.63 -35.96 30.15
CA PRO A 480 -8.02 -35.58 30.38
C PRO A 480 -8.11 -34.05 30.42
N SER A 481 -9.03 -33.49 29.61
CA SER A 481 -9.30 -32.06 29.67
C SER A 481 -9.75 -31.71 31.09
N LEU A 482 -8.98 -30.85 31.76
CA LEU A 482 -9.51 -30.13 32.93
C LEU A 482 -10.79 -29.44 32.49
N LYS A 483 -11.93 -29.91 32.98
CA LYS A 483 -13.26 -29.36 32.75
C LYS A 483 -13.36 -27.94 33.34
#